data_bed855099895e8a27c153c43914f84cb
#
_entry.id   bed855099895e8a27c153c43914f84cb
#
_cell.length_a   1.000
_cell.length_b   1.000
_cell.length_c   1.000
_cell.angle_alpha   90.00
_cell.angle_beta   90.00
_cell.angle_gamma   90.00
#
_symmetry.space_group_name_H-M   'P 1'
#
loop_
_entity.id
_entity.type
_entity.pdbx_description
1 polymer ?
#
loop_
_entity_poly.entity_id
_entity_poly.type
_entity_poly.pdbx_seq_one_letter_code
_entity_poly.pdbx_strand_id
1 'polypeptide(L)'
;MANMASVSYAIEGPEESLKKIAEALIVAVNSDDKRYEMYQAAEYLRLPITDETRLGGEISEEPTWDENTGALRFWSEERWGLQDFAELLEKHFPGIKVYWVVEESGMEIYCTNDSEGKYFPERYWVDTCIDGIYNSEYFQFESSVYKWLHDITNGKVKSEEDVEKFNADYEGSDASYDNFIYVHEFEIED
;
A
#
# COMPACT_ATOMS: atom_id res chain seq x y z
N MET A 1 -19.28 7.19 2.63
CA MET A 1 -17.96 7.55 2.04
C MET A 1 -17.37 6.26 1.53
N ALA A 2 -16.68 6.29 0.40
CA ALA A 2 -15.91 5.11 -0.02
C ALA A 2 -14.69 5.00 0.91
N ASN A 3 -14.33 3.79 1.31
CA ASN A 3 -13.03 3.55 1.91
C ASN A 3 -11.96 3.76 0.84
N MET A 4 -10.90 4.45 1.20
CA MET A 4 -9.77 4.70 0.31
C MET A 4 -8.61 3.85 0.79
N ALA A 5 -8.04 3.09 -0.14
CA ALA A 5 -6.83 2.33 0.09
C ALA A 5 -5.62 3.13 -0.40
N SER A 6 -4.56 3.12 0.37
CA SER A 6 -3.25 3.59 -0.08
C SER A 6 -2.59 2.50 -0.91
N VAL A 7 -2.18 2.81 -2.13
CA VAL A 7 -1.52 1.85 -3.03
C VAL A 7 -0.21 2.42 -3.52
N SER A 8 0.88 1.73 -3.22
CA SER A 8 2.19 2.05 -3.76
C SER A 8 2.55 1.12 -4.91
N TYR A 9 3.09 1.69 -5.98
CA TYR A 9 3.44 0.98 -7.19
C TYR A 9 4.94 1.05 -7.49
N ALA A 10 5.47 -0.05 -8.04
CA ALA A 10 6.77 -0.10 -8.68
C ALA A 10 6.62 -0.82 -10.02
N ILE A 11 6.97 -0.16 -11.11
CA ILE A 11 6.80 -0.69 -12.47
C ILE A 11 8.17 -0.89 -13.09
N GLU A 12 8.42 -2.09 -13.58
CA GLU A 12 9.62 -2.43 -14.34
C GLU A 12 9.29 -2.85 -15.78
N GLY A 13 10.26 -2.69 -16.68
CA GLY A 13 10.12 -3.11 -18.06
C GLY A 13 10.93 -2.27 -19.04
N PRO A 14 10.58 -2.33 -20.35
CA PRO A 14 11.28 -1.56 -21.37
C PRO A 14 11.21 -0.05 -21.11
N GLU A 15 12.34 0.64 -21.20
CA GLU A 15 12.47 2.07 -20.93
C GLU A 15 11.47 2.94 -21.69
N GLU A 16 11.22 2.62 -22.97
CA GLU A 16 10.24 3.36 -23.80
C GLU A 16 8.81 3.24 -23.26
N SER A 17 8.43 2.06 -22.75
CA SER A 17 7.11 1.84 -22.14
C SER A 17 7.00 2.57 -20.82
N LEU A 18 8.02 2.48 -19.98
CA LEU A 18 8.07 3.19 -18.70
C LEU A 18 7.98 4.70 -18.87
N LYS A 19 8.68 5.27 -19.87
CA LYS A 19 8.58 6.72 -20.18
C LYS A 19 7.18 7.15 -20.61
N LYS A 20 6.47 6.33 -21.40
CA LYS A 20 5.08 6.62 -21.80
C LYS A 20 4.14 6.55 -20.61
N ILE A 21 4.32 5.57 -19.73
CA ILE A 21 3.52 5.44 -18.49
C ILE A 21 3.79 6.64 -17.59
N ALA A 22 5.05 7.02 -17.37
CA ALA A 22 5.42 8.18 -16.57
C ALA A 22 4.79 9.47 -17.12
N GLU A 23 4.87 9.67 -18.44
CA GLU A 23 4.24 10.85 -19.10
C GLU A 23 2.73 10.90 -18.85
N ALA A 24 2.04 9.76 -18.98
CA ALA A 24 0.61 9.67 -18.75
C ALA A 24 0.23 10.02 -17.30
N LEU A 25 0.98 9.51 -16.32
CA LEU A 25 0.79 9.82 -14.91
C LEU A 25 1.03 11.30 -14.62
N ILE A 26 2.12 11.89 -15.17
CA ILE A 26 2.43 13.32 -15.03
C ILE A 26 1.31 14.19 -15.62
N VAL A 27 0.82 13.82 -16.81
CA VAL A 27 -0.28 14.56 -17.46
C VAL A 27 -1.55 14.48 -16.61
N ALA A 28 -1.88 13.32 -16.07
CA ALA A 28 -3.05 13.12 -15.25
C ALA A 28 -2.99 13.94 -13.95
N VAL A 29 -1.88 13.89 -13.22
CA VAL A 29 -1.66 14.63 -11.96
C VAL A 29 -1.74 16.15 -12.17
N ASN A 30 -1.26 16.66 -13.32
CA ASN A 30 -1.26 18.09 -13.62
C ASN A 30 -2.51 18.54 -14.39
N SER A 31 -3.53 17.70 -14.50
CA SER A 31 -4.77 17.99 -15.24
C SER A 31 -5.77 18.77 -14.39
N ASP A 32 -6.48 19.71 -15.01
CA ASP A 32 -7.65 20.38 -14.42
C ASP A 32 -8.94 19.53 -14.52
N ASP A 33 -8.88 18.36 -15.13
CA ASP A 33 -10.00 17.42 -15.24
C ASP A 33 -10.33 16.87 -13.83
N LYS A 34 -11.62 16.83 -13.50
CA LYS A 34 -12.10 16.39 -12.19
C LYS A 34 -12.38 14.88 -12.10
N ARG A 35 -12.09 14.14 -13.15
CA ARG A 35 -12.14 12.67 -13.11
C ARG A 35 -10.90 12.17 -12.39
N TYR A 36 -10.96 10.94 -11.89
CA TYR A 36 -9.82 10.30 -11.24
C TYR A 36 -8.60 10.26 -12.16
N GLU A 37 -7.43 10.58 -11.62
CA GLU A 37 -6.17 10.63 -12.36
C GLU A 37 -5.80 9.27 -12.96
N MET A 38 -6.10 8.16 -12.27
CA MET A 38 -5.90 6.81 -12.80
C MET A 38 -6.70 6.58 -14.08
N TYR A 39 -7.94 7.08 -14.13
CA TYR A 39 -8.77 7.00 -15.34
C TYR A 39 -8.20 7.85 -16.47
N GLN A 40 -7.75 9.07 -16.17
CA GLN A 40 -7.15 9.97 -17.16
C GLN A 40 -5.85 9.42 -17.72
N ALA A 41 -4.98 8.83 -16.87
CA ALA A 41 -3.75 8.16 -17.30
C ALA A 41 -4.05 6.96 -18.22
N ALA A 42 -5.06 6.16 -17.89
CA ALA A 42 -5.49 5.03 -18.71
C ALA A 42 -6.03 5.48 -20.08
N GLU A 43 -6.82 6.56 -20.14
CA GLU A 43 -7.27 7.15 -21.42
C GLU A 43 -6.09 7.67 -22.26
N TYR A 44 -5.15 8.39 -21.63
CA TYR A 44 -3.96 8.89 -22.30
C TYR A 44 -3.14 7.77 -22.96
N LEU A 45 -2.98 6.66 -22.24
CA LEU A 45 -2.30 5.46 -22.71
C LEU A 45 -3.13 4.65 -23.69
N ARG A 46 -4.40 4.98 -23.92
CA ARG A 46 -5.36 4.24 -24.74
C ARG A 46 -5.54 2.79 -24.28
N LEU A 47 -5.55 2.59 -22.96
CA LEU A 47 -5.83 1.29 -22.38
C LEU A 47 -7.29 0.86 -22.69
N PRO A 48 -7.57 -0.45 -22.78
CA PRO A 48 -8.91 -0.95 -23.11
C PRO A 48 -9.87 -0.82 -21.91
N ILE A 49 -10.39 0.39 -21.71
CA ILE A 49 -11.35 0.69 -20.63
C ILE A 49 -12.76 0.22 -21.07
N THR A 50 -13.44 -0.47 -20.18
CA THR A 50 -14.85 -0.91 -20.33
C THR A 50 -15.68 -0.37 -19.18
N ASP A 51 -17.01 -0.56 -19.23
CA ASP A 51 -17.93 -0.17 -18.13
C ASP A 51 -17.67 -0.94 -16.83
N GLU A 52 -16.97 -2.07 -16.90
CA GLU A 52 -16.62 -2.90 -15.74
C GLU A 52 -15.24 -2.55 -15.17
N THR A 53 -14.45 -1.74 -15.88
CA THR A 53 -13.09 -1.36 -15.46
C THR A 53 -13.14 -0.39 -14.29
N ARG A 54 -12.44 -0.73 -13.22
CA ARG A 54 -12.33 0.09 -12.02
C ARG A 54 -11.06 0.92 -12.08
N LEU A 55 -11.20 2.24 -12.12
CA LEU A 55 -10.10 3.22 -12.17
C LEU A 55 -10.41 4.43 -11.26
N GLY A 56 -10.98 4.16 -10.09
CA GLY A 56 -11.38 5.18 -9.13
C GLY A 56 -10.26 5.59 -8.17
N GLY A 57 -9.07 5.88 -8.69
CA GLY A 57 -7.90 6.26 -7.91
C GLY A 57 -7.38 7.66 -8.23
N GLU A 58 -6.94 8.36 -7.18
CA GLU A 58 -6.25 9.65 -7.23
C GLU A 58 -4.75 9.41 -7.08
N ILE A 59 -3.93 9.96 -7.98
CA ILE A 59 -2.46 9.86 -7.93
C ILE A 59 -1.95 11.01 -7.07
N SER A 60 -1.27 10.70 -5.98
CA SER A 60 -0.94 11.70 -4.96
C SER A 60 0.18 12.67 -5.36
N GLU A 61 1.10 12.22 -6.20
CA GLU A 61 2.23 13.03 -6.68
C GLU A 61 2.76 12.50 -8.01
N GLU A 62 3.60 13.30 -8.67
CA GLU A 62 4.26 12.88 -9.90
C GLU A 62 5.12 11.62 -9.67
N PRO A 63 5.14 10.70 -10.66
CA PRO A 63 5.93 9.49 -10.55
C PRO A 63 7.43 9.79 -10.48
N THR A 64 8.16 8.98 -9.75
CA THR A 64 9.61 9.07 -9.57
C THR A 64 10.33 7.86 -10.14
N TRP A 65 11.63 8.00 -10.41
CA TRP A 65 12.48 6.91 -10.84
C TRP A 65 13.30 6.40 -9.65
N ASP A 66 13.26 5.09 -9.43
CA ASP A 66 14.16 4.46 -8.48
C ASP A 66 15.57 4.39 -9.09
N GLU A 67 16.51 5.13 -8.50
CA GLU A 67 17.87 5.26 -9.03
C GLU A 67 18.66 3.94 -9.05
N ASN A 68 18.31 2.97 -8.20
CA ASN A 68 19.02 1.71 -8.08
C ASN A 68 18.51 0.66 -9.06
N THR A 69 17.20 0.63 -9.29
CA THR A 69 16.54 -0.41 -10.10
C THR A 69 16.10 0.09 -11.45
N GLY A 70 15.94 1.41 -11.63
CA GLY A 70 15.36 2.02 -12.81
C GLY A 70 13.84 1.82 -12.90
N ALA A 71 13.20 1.33 -11.86
CA ALA A 71 11.75 1.18 -11.82
C ALA A 71 11.06 2.54 -11.70
N LEU A 72 9.89 2.65 -12.32
CA LEU A 72 9.00 3.79 -12.14
C LEU A 72 8.17 3.57 -10.88
N ARG A 73 8.15 4.55 -9.99
CA ARG A 73 7.38 4.50 -8.74
C ARG A 73 6.35 5.61 -8.69
N PHE A 74 5.17 5.30 -8.19
CA PHE A 74 4.15 6.27 -7.83
C PHE A 74 3.26 5.70 -6.73
N TRP A 75 2.44 6.57 -6.15
CA TRP A 75 1.50 6.26 -5.09
C TRP A 75 0.14 6.85 -5.42
N SER A 76 -0.93 6.12 -5.07
CA SER A 76 -2.32 6.55 -5.29
C SER A 76 -3.21 6.24 -4.09
N GLU A 77 -4.32 6.95 -4.01
CA GLU A 77 -5.45 6.60 -3.16
C GLU A 77 -6.58 6.03 -4.00
N GLU A 78 -6.97 4.79 -3.74
CA GLU A 78 -7.88 4.03 -4.58
C GLU A 78 -9.14 3.60 -3.82
N ARG A 79 -10.29 3.73 -4.47
CA ARG A 79 -11.58 3.36 -3.88
C ARG A 79 -11.69 1.85 -3.74
N TRP A 80 -12.00 1.39 -2.53
CA TRP A 80 -12.31 -0.02 -2.24
C TRP A 80 -11.15 -0.99 -2.46
N GLY A 81 -9.92 -0.53 -2.38
CA GLY A 81 -8.71 -1.33 -2.62
C GLY A 81 -8.16 -1.18 -4.02
N LEU A 82 -7.31 -2.13 -4.42
CA LEU A 82 -6.59 -2.10 -5.70
C LEU A 82 -7.55 -1.97 -6.90
N GLN A 83 -7.20 -1.08 -7.82
CA GLN A 83 -7.92 -0.88 -9.06
C GLN A 83 -7.27 -1.66 -10.23
N ASP A 84 -7.96 -1.70 -11.37
CA ASP A 84 -7.55 -2.54 -12.52
C ASP A 84 -6.35 -1.95 -13.31
N PHE A 85 -5.78 -0.83 -12.88
CA PHE A 85 -4.72 -0.12 -13.61
C PHE A 85 -3.46 -0.96 -13.81
N ALA A 86 -3.01 -1.65 -12.76
CA ALA A 86 -1.84 -2.54 -12.82
C ALA A 86 -2.01 -3.63 -13.88
N GLU A 87 -3.13 -4.33 -13.82
CA GLU A 87 -3.47 -5.40 -14.76
C GLU A 87 -3.59 -4.90 -16.21
N LEU A 88 -4.19 -3.73 -16.40
CA LEU A 88 -4.30 -3.11 -17.72
C LEU A 88 -2.94 -2.74 -18.31
N LEU A 89 -2.01 -2.23 -17.49
CA LEU A 89 -0.66 -1.92 -17.92
C LEU A 89 0.08 -3.17 -18.39
N GLU A 90 0.07 -4.24 -17.60
CA GLU A 90 0.73 -5.50 -17.93
C GLU A 90 0.16 -6.14 -19.21
N LYS A 91 -1.15 -6.10 -19.37
CA LYS A 91 -1.82 -6.62 -20.59
C LYS A 91 -1.52 -5.80 -21.84
N HIS A 92 -1.38 -4.48 -21.70
CA HIS A 92 -1.23 -3.58 -22.84
C HIS A 92 0.21 -3.38 -23.26
N PHE A 93 1.16 -3.37 -22.33
CA PHE A 93 2.57 -3.13 -22.61
C PHE A 93 3.40 -4.41 -22.44
N PRO A 94 3.85 -5.04 -23.54
CA PRO A 94 4.69 -6.25 -23.47
C PRO A 94 5.95 -6.00 -22.65
N GLY A 95 6.21 -6.86 -21.68
CA GLY A 95 7.39 -6.82 -20.82
C GLY A 95 7.30 -5.83 -19.66
N ILE A 96 6.18 -5.17 -19.46
CA ILE A 96 5.90 -4.45 -18.21
C ILE A 96 5.50 -5.46 -17.13
N LYS A 97 6.04 -5.26 -15.94
CA LYS A 97 5.61 -5.92 -14.72
C LYS A 97 5.33 -4.85 -13.66
N VAL A 98 4.19 -4.97 -13.00
CA VAL A 98 3.72 -4.02 -11.98
C VAL A 98 3.73 -4.72 -10.63
N TYR A 99 4.51 -4.19 -9.71
CA TYR A 99 4.51 -4.57 -8.31
C TYR A 99 3.71 -3.53 -7.53
N TRP A 100 2.97 -3.98 -6.53
CA TRP A 100 2.17 -3.10 -5.71
C TRP A 100 2.07 -3.61 -4.26
N VAL A 101 1.79 -2.68 -3.36
CA VAL A 101 1.38 -2.94 -1.99
C VAL A 101 0.16 -2.08 -1.68
N VAL A 102 -0.83 -2.67 -1.03
CA VAL A 102 -2.12 -2.06 -0.68
C VAL A 102 -2.27 -2.02 0.83
N GLU A 103 -2.72 -0.89 1.34
CA GLU A 103 -3.05 -0.68 2.73
C GLU A 103 -4.41 0.02 2.86
N GLU A 104 -5.36 -0.63 3.52
CA GLU A 104 -6.67 -0.07 3.85
C GLU A 104 -7.07 -0.51 5.27
N SER A 105 -6.82 0.35 6.24
CA SER A 105 -7.01 0.05 7.67
C SER A 105 -8.48 -0.09 8.08
N GLY A 106 -9.41 0.52 7.36
CA GLY A 106 -10.83 0.47 7.70
C GLY A 106 -11.51 -0.86 7.38
N MET A 107 -10.92 -1.64 6.45
CA MET A 107 -11.37 -2.99 6.07
C MET A 107 -10.31 -4.06 6.36
N GLU A 108 -9.21 -3.68 7.02
CA GLU A 108 -8.10 -4.57 7.34
C GLU A 108 -7.49 -5.24 6.10
N ILE A 109 -7.36 -4.48 4.99
CA ILE A 109 -6.74 -4.98 3.76
C ILE A 109 -5.28 -4.57 3.76
N TYR A 110 -4.41 -5.57 3.85
CA TYR A 110 -2.96 -5.43 3.74
C TYR A 110 -2.46 -6.53 2.82
N CYS A 111 -2.08 -6.18 1.59
CA CYS A 111 -1.64 -7.18 0.62
C CYS A 111 -0.63 -6.62 -0.37
N THR A 112 0.12 -7.52 -1.00
CA THR A 112 1.12 -7.19 -2.03
C THR A 112 1.30 -8.35 -3.00
N ASN A 113 1.63 -8.05 -4.25
CA ASN A 113 2.07 -9.07 -5.21
C ASN A 113 3.60 -9.22 -5.27
N ASP A 114 4.35 -8.48 -4.46
CA ASP A 114 5.82 -8.58 -4.42
C ASP A 114 6.27 -9.67 -3.44
N SER A 115 6.03 -10.93 -3.80
CA SER A 115 6.34 -12.09 -2.95
C SER A 115 7.83 -12.19 -2.56
N GLU A 116 8.73 -11.69 -3.41
CA GLU A 116 10.18 -11.70 -3.15
C GLU A 116 10.66 -10.50 -2.32
N GLY A 117 9.82 -9.47 -2.13
CA GLY A 117 10.18 -8.24 -1.43
C GLY A 117 11.20 -7.40 -2.19
N LYS A 118 11.13 -7.41 -3.51
CA LYS A 118 12.06 -6.68 -4.38
C LYS A 118 11.92 -5.18 -4.25
N TYR A 119 10.69 -4.71 -4.15
CA TYR A 119 10.33 -3.30 -4.06
C TYR A 119 9.63 -2.95 -2.76
N PHE A 120 8.91 -3.91 -2.19
CA PHE A 120 8.14 -3.79 -0.95
C PHE A 120 8.53 -4.92 -0.01
N PRO A 121 9.70 -4.82 0.66
CA PRO A 121 10.22 -5.89 1.50
C PRO A 121 9.47 -6.05 2.83
N GLU A 122 8.72 -5.04 3.26
CA GLU A 122 7.94 -5.07 4.48
C GLU A 122 6.82 -6.09 4.39
N ARG A 123 6.66 -6.87 5.48
CA ARG A 123 5.64 -7.91 5.60
C ARG A 123 4.67 -7.68 6.75
N TYR A 124 4.99 -6.75 7.62
CA TYR A 124 4.19 -6.40 8.78
C TYR A 124 4.11 -4.89 8.91
N TRP A 125 2.92 -4.39 9.19
CA TRP A 125 2.72 -3.06 9.72
C TRP A 125 2.16 -3.18 11.13
N VAL A 126 2.74 -2.44 12.07
CA VAL A 126 2.33 -2.46 13.47
C VAL A 126 1.89 -1.06 13.85
N ASP A 127 0.69 -0.97 14.38
CA ASP A 127 0.11 0.26 14.92
C ASP A 127 -0.19 0.08 16.40
N THR A 128 0.28 1.02 17.21
CA THR A 128 0.15 0.93 18.67
C THR A 128 -0.20 2.28 19.29
N CYS A 129 -0.97 2.20 20.38
CA CYS A 129 -1.05 3.25 21.37
C CYS A 129 -0.74 2.64 22.73
N ILE A 130 0.20 3.20 23.47
CA ILE A 130 0.61 2.71 24.80
C ILE A 130 0.68 3.91 25.73
N ASP A 131 -0.16 3.91 26.77
CA ASP A 131 -0.30 5.04 27.71
C ASP A 131 -0.55 6.38 26.97
N GLY A 132 -1.34 6.36 25.87
CA GLY A 132 -1.65 7.52 25.05
C GLY A 132 -0.55 7.94 24.07
N ILE A 133 0.53 7.17 23.94
CA ILE A 133 1.62 7.44 23.01
C ILE A 133 1.47 6.55 21.78
N TYR A 134 1.19 7.18 20.63
CA TYR A 134 1.08 6.51 19.35
C TYR A 134 2.45 6.22 18.75
N ASN A 135 2.61 4.98 18.26
CA ASN A 135 3.75 4.55 17.45
C ASN A 135 3.27 3.63 16.34
N SER A 136 3.85 3.76 15.16
CA SER A 136 3.67 2.80 14.07
C SER A 136 5.00 2.52 13.38
N GLU A 137 5.19 1.29 12.90
CA GLU A 137 6.45 0.87 12.28
C GLU A 137 6.21 -0.29 11.32
N TYR A 138 7.04 -0.35 10.26
CA TYR A 138 7.03 -1.44 9.28
C TYR A 138 8.18 -2.42 9.53
N PHE A 139 7.90 -3.70 9.32
CA PHE A 139 8.90 -4.75 9.54
C PHE A 139 8.91 -5.77 8.41
N GLN A 140 10.10 -6.21 8.06
CA GLN A 140 10.29 -7.30 7.10
C GLN A 140 10.09 -8.69 7.74
N PHE A 141 10.36 -8.82 9.04
CA PHE A 141 10.35 -10.11 9.75
C PHE A 141 9.51 -10.03 11.02
N GLU A 142 8.72 -11.07 11.27
CA GLU A 142 7.93 -11.23 12.48
C GLU A 142 8.75 -11.09 13.77
N SER A 143 9.95 -11.68 13.78
CA SER A 143 10.86 -11.59 14.93
C SER A 143 11.27 -10.14 15.26
N SER A 144 11.28 -9.26 14.27
CA SER A 144 11.56 -7.83 14.47
C SER A 144 10.36 -7.11 15.08
N VAL A 145 9.13 -7.51 14.72
CA VAL A 145 7.88 -7.02 15.32
C VAL A 145 7.91 -7.25 16.83
N TYR A 146 8.06 -8.50 17.26
CA TYR A 146 7.99 -8.82 18.69
C TYR A 146 9.19 -8.31 19.48
N LYS A 147 10.35 -8.15 18.86
CA LYS A 147 11.49 -7.48 19.49
C LYS A 147 11.18 -6.00 19.76
N TRP A 148 10.62 -5.30 18.78
CA TRP A 148 10.24 -3.90 18.91
C TRP A 148 9.12 -3.72 19.93
N LEU A 149 8.07 -4.56 19.88
CA LEU A 149 6.99 -4.56 20.86
C LEU A 149 7.50 -4.82 22.29
N HIS A 150 8.43 -5.75 22.46
CA HIS A 150 9.09 -6.00 23.75
C HIS A 150 9.75 -4.74 24.29
N ASP A 151 10.45 -4.00 23.44
CA ASP A 151 11.19 -2.80 23.86
C ASP A 151 10.23 -1.67 24.25
N ILE A 152 9.20 -1.37 23.45
CA ILE A 152 8.26 -0.27 23.73
C ILE A 152 7.27 -0.59 24.88
N THR A 153 7.01 -1.87 25.14
CA THR A 153 6.14 -2.30 26.24
C THR A 153 6.88 -2.60 27.54
N ASN A 154 8.19 -2.31 27.61
CA ASN A 154 9.04 -2.65 28.76
C ASN A 154 9.00 -4.17 29.10
N GLY A 155 9.04 -5.01 28.09
CA GLY A 155 9.11 -6.47 28.23
C GLY A 155 7.78 -7.18 28.41
N LYS A 156 6.65 -6.49 28.30
CA LYS A 156 5.32 -7.10 28.50
C LYS A 156 4.87 -7.93 27.30
N VAL A 157 5.21 -7.53 26.07
CA VAL A 157 4.76 -8.16 24.84
C VAL A 157 5.95 -8.70 24.06
N LYS A 158 5.92 -9.98 23.70
CA LYS A 158 6.97 -10.68 22.96
C LYS A 158 6.45 -11.77 22.01
N SER A 159 5.12 -11.91 21.92
CA SER A 159 4.43 -12.90 21.09
C SER A 159 3.03 -12.42 20.76
N GLU A 160 2.38 -13.07 19.80
CA GLU A 160 0.98 -12.83 19.42
C GLU A 160 0.04 -13.01 20.64
N GLU A 161 0.24 -14.06 21.42
CA GLU A 161 -0.55 -14.30 22.65
C GLU A 161 -0.43 -13.15 23.65
N ASP A 162 0.76 -12.52 23.76
CA ASP A 162 0.97 -11.36 24.62
C ASP A 162 0.25 -10.12 24.06
N VAL A 163 0.15 -9.97 22.73
CA VAL A 163 -0.63 -8.89 22.09
C VAL A 163 -2.11 -9.07 22.40
N GLU A 164 -2.65 -10.26 22.18
CA GLU A 164 -4.06 -10.57 22.50
C GLU A 164 -4.37 -10.27 23.97
N LYS A 165 -3.51 -10.69 24.86
CA LYS A 165 -3.66 -10.44 26.28
C LYS A 165 -3.58 -8.95 26.64
N PHE A 166 -2.62 -8.22 26.01
CA PHE A 166 -2.50 -6.78 26.21
C PHE A 166 -3.79 -6.07 25.83
N ASN A 167 -4.34 -6.36 24.64
CA ASN A 167 -5.57 -5.75 24.17
C ASN A 167 -6.77 -6.14 25.05
N ALA A 168 -6.87 -7.40 25.49
CA ALA A 168 -7.94 -7.88 26.36
C ALA A 168 -7.94 -7.21 27.74
N ASP A 169 -6.78 -6.84 28.28
CA ASP A 169 -6.67 -6.15 29.57
C ASP A 169 -7.34 -4.75 29.55
N TYR A 170 -7.51 -4.15 28.37
CA TYR A 170 -8.12 -2.82 28.19
C TYR A 170 -9.49 -2.86 27.51
N GLU A 171 -9.91 -4.02 26.98
CA GLU A 171 -11.17 -4.16 26.24
C GLU A 171 -12.38 -3.68 27.06
N GLY A 172 -13.24 -2.89 26.40
CA GLY A 172 -14.47 -2.36 27.02
C GLY A 172 -14.27 -1.26 28.05
N SER A 173 -13.04 -0.76 28.24
CA SER A 173 -12.73 0.39 29.09
C SER A 173 -12.45 1.65 28.26
N ASP A 174 -12.58 2.84 28.85
CA ASP A 174 -12.19 4.10 28.19
C ASP A 174 -10.68 4.12 27.88
N ALA A 175 -9.87 3.36 28.61
CA ALA A 175 -8.43 3.24 28.40
C ALA A 175 -8.06 2.43 27.16
N SER A 176 -9.00 1.74 26.50
CA SER A 176 -8.75 1.03 25.24
C SER A 176 -8.36 1.96 24.09
N TYR A 177 -8.80 3.22 24.12
CA TYR A 177 -8.38 4.22 23.12
C TYR A 177 -6.91 4.64 23.26
N ASP A 178 -6.37 4.53 24.46
CA ASP A 178 -4.99 4.91 24.80
C ASP A 178 -4.05 3.70 24.92
N ASN A 179 -4.58 2.48 24.77
CA ASN A 179 -3.82 1.25 24.92
C ASN A 179 -4.34 0.16 23.95
N PHE A 180 -3.64 0.00 22.84
CA PHE A 180 -3.88 -1.06 21.88
C PHE A 180 -2.60 -1.42 21.10
N ILE A 181 -2.56 -2.60 20.55
CA ILE A 181 -1.52 -3.08 19.65
C ILE A 181 -2.20 -3.84 18.50
N TYR A 182 -2.01 -3.39 17.27
CA TYR A 182 -2.44 -4.09 16.08
C TYR A 182 -1.23 -4.48 15.25
N VAL A 183 -1.16 -5.74 14.88
CA VAL A 183 -0.12 -6.29 14.00
C VAL A 183 -0.81 -6.79 12.74
N HIS A 184 -0.52 -6.16 11.62
CA HIS A 184 -1.09 -6.49 10.32
C HIS A 184 -0.01 -7.17 9.48
N GLU A 185 -0.27 -8.38 9.02
CA GLU A 185 0.57 -9.11 8.07
C GLU A 185 0.10 -8.83 6.65
N PHE A 186 1.02 -8.51 5.75
CA PHE A 186 0.70 -8.34 4.34
C PHE A 186 0.51 -9.70 3.67
N GLU A 187 -0.69 -9.97 3.20
CA GLU A 187 -1.00 -11.14 2.39
C GLU A 187 -0.30 -11.05 1.03
N ILE A 188 0.26 -12.17 0.57
CA ILE A 188 0.86 -12.26 -0.76
C ILE A 188 -0.22 -12.68 -1.75
N GLU A 189 -0.50 -11.84 -2.72
CA GLU A 189 -1.40 -12.14 -3.84
C GLU A 189 -0.60 -12.47 -5.10
N ASP A 190 -1.01 -13.55 -5.82
CA ASP A 190 -0.38 -14.01 -7.07
C ASP A 190 -0.94 -13.29 -8.32
#